data_38bff551215ac3794a8ef61c6a68af89
#
_entry.id   38bff551215ac3794a8ef61c6a68af89
#
_cell.length_a   1.000
_cell.length_b   1.000
_cell.length_c   1.000
_cell.angle_alpha   90.00
_cell.angle_beta   90.00
_cell.angle_gamma   90.00
#
_symmetry.space_group_name_H-M   'P 1'
#
loop_
_entity.id
_entity.type
_entity.pdbx_description
1 polymer ?
#
loop_
_entity_poly.entity_id
_entity_poly.type
_entity_poly.pdbx_seq_one_letter_code
_entity_poly.pdbx_strand_id
1 'polypeptide(L)'
;MIADDELIEYAKYVDNYYGTPKAYVEEAGCCKGSLGVLRRMYELGVRMMTLTWNHENELASPNVVPGNGPIWPCMPNTETGLTERGFAFLEEMEKLHITADVSHLSDKGFWDIANHSTRPFAASHSNCRALSPHNRNLTDEMIRALAEKGGIAGLNYCASFVLS
;
A
#
# COMPACT_ATOMS: atom_id res chain seq x y z
N MET A 1 -23.27 0.42 -0.01
CA MET A 1 -22.91 1.70 -0.65
C MET A 1 -22.59 2.66 0.49
N ILE A 2 -21.36 3.15 0.53
CA ILE A 2 -21.02 4.26 1.44
C ILE A 2 -21.70 5.47 0.86
N ALA A 3 -22.42 6.24 1.67
CA ALA A 3 -23.03 7.47 1.20
C ALA A 3 -21.94 8.47 0.79
N ASP A 4 -22.18 9.24 -0.27
CA ASP A 4 -21.22 10.26 -0.73
C ASP A 4 -20.82 11.24 0.38
N ASP A 5 -21.71 11.44 1.35
CA ASP A 5 -21.47 12.30 2.52
C ASP A 5 -20.39 11.77 3.48
N GLU A 6 -20.29 10.44 3.70
CA GLU A 6 -19.25 9.83 4.53
C GLU A 6 -17.87 9.95 3.87
N LEU A 7 -17.83 9.91 2.54
CA LEU A 7 -16.61 10.12 1.76
C LEU A 7 -16.13 11.57 1.81
N ILE A 8 -17.07 12.52 1.78
CA ILE A 8 -16.79 13.95 1.90
C ILE A 8 -16.26 14.25 3.31
N GLU A 9 -16.82 13.63 4.35
CA GLU A 9 -16.33 13.76 5.73
C GLU A 9 -14.93 13.16 5.89
N TYR A 10 -14.65 11.99 5.31
CA TYR A 10 -13.32 11.38 5.33
C TYR A 10 -12.29 12.24 4.56
N ALA A 11 -12.66 12.76 3.40
CA ALA A 11 -11.80 13.65 2.63
C ALA A 11 -11.49 14.96 3.39
N LYS A 12 -12.48 15.51 4.12
CA LYS A 12 -12.27 16.67 5.01
C LYS A 12 -11.39 16.31 6.21
N TYR A 13 -11.52 15.11 6.76
CA TYR A 13 -10.67 14.64 7.86
C TYR A 13 -9.20 14.57 7.43
N VAL A 14 -8.93 13.99 6.26
CA VAL A 14 -7.58 13.93 5.67
C VAL A 14 -7.04 15.34 5.39
N ASP A 15 -7.86 16.25 4.89
CA ASP A 15 -7.48 17.66 4.65
C ASP A 15 -7.09 18.39 5.95
N ASN A 16 -7.87 18.20 7.01
CA ASN A 16 -7.66 18.88 8.27
C ASN A 16 -6.46 18.34 9.07
N TYR A 17 -6.15 17.05 8.90
CA TYR A 17 -5.10 16.38 9.67
C TYR A 17 -3.72 16.50 9.04
N TYR A 18 -3.60 16.47 7.72
CA TYR A 18 -2.32 16.42 7.03
C TYR A 18 -1.95 17.70 6.26
N GLY A 19 -2.88 18.64 6.08
CA GLY A 19 -2.61 19.97 5.50
C GLY A 19 -1.89 19.97 4.14
N THR A 20 -1.92 18.85 3.41
CA THR A 20 -1.16 18.60 2.18
C THR A 20 -2.07 18.32 0.99
N PRO A 21 -1.61 18.53 -0.25
CA PRO A 21 -2.35 18.11 -1.44
C PRO A 21 -2.73 16.64 -1.33
N LYS A 22 -3.99 16.31 -1.61
CA LYS A 22 -4.63 14.99 -1.52
C LYS A 22 -4.07 13.97 -2.53
N ALA A 23 -2.74 13.94 -2.70
CA ALA A 23 -2.10 13.10 -3.71
C ALA A 23 -1.88 11.66 -3.26
N TYR A 24 -1.87 11.40 -1.96
CA TYR A 24 -1.56 10.10 -1.37
C TYR A 24 -2.60 9.66 -0.35
N VAL A 25 -3.00 8.39 -0.42
CA VAL A 25 -3.86 7.71 0.56
C VAL A 25 -3.14 6.45 1.06
N GLU A 26 -2.87 6.38 2.36
CA GLU A 26 -2.10 5.30 2.98
C GLU A 26 -2.94 4.03 3.23
N GLU A 27 -4.26 4.11 3.14
CA GLU A 27 -5.14 2.96 3.34
C GLU A 27 -6.34 3.00 2.37
N ALA A 28 -6.29 2.18 1.33
CA ALA A 28 -7.40 2.02 0.39
C ALA A 28 -8.60 1.25 0.98
N GLY A 29 -8.46 0.66 2.17
CA GLY A 29 -9.55 0.02 2.91
C GLY A 29 -10.73 0.95 3.16
N CYS A 30 -10.48 2.29 3.23
CA CYS A 30 -11.54 3.29 3.28
C CYS A 30 -12.50 3.22 2.09
N CYS A 31 -12.04 2.73 0.94
CA CYS A 31 -12.86 2.55 -0.27
C CYS A 31 -13.75 1.32 -0.20
N LYS A 32 -13.58 0.43 0.80
CA LYS A 32 -14.31 -0.85 0.94
C LYS A 32 -14.38 -1.64 -0.37
N GLY A 33 -13.33 -1.56 -1.19
CA GLY A 33 -13.23 -2.18 -2.49
C GLY A 33 -14.15 -1.59 -3.57
N SER A 34 -14.73 -0.42 -3.37
CA SER A 34 -15.59 0.25 -4.34
C SER A 34 -14.79 0.99 -5.39
N LEU A 35 -14.93 0.60 -6.67
CA LEU A 35 -14.31 1.30 -7.80
C LEU A 35 -14.92 2.70 -8.00
N GLY A 36 -16.19 2.91 -7.65
CA GLY A 36 -16.83 4.23 -7.68
C GLY A 36 -16.17 5.21 -6.73
N VAL A 37 -15.85 4.74 -5.51
CA VAL A 37 -15.13 5.52 -4.50
C VAL A 37 -13.70 5.84 -4.97
N LEU A 38 -13.00 4.87 -5.56
CA LEU A 38 -11.66 5.08 -6.12
C LEU A 38 -11.66 6.17 -7.20
N ARG A 39 -12.62 6.13 -8.12
CA ARG A 39 -12.80 7.17 -9.16
C ARG A 39 -13.02 8.54 -8.54
N ARG A 40 -13.87 8.60 -7.51
CA ARG A 40 -14.11 9.86 -6.80
C ARG A 40 -12.85 10.38 -6.10
N MET A 41 -12.06 9.50 -5.49
CA MET A 41 -10.75 9.88 -4.91
C MET A 41 -9.79 10.43 -5.96
N TYR A 42 -9.76 9.82 -7.16
CA TYR A 42 -8.97 10.35 -8.28
C TYR A 42 -9.41 11.77 -8.69
N GLU A 43 -10.72 12.04 -8.79
CA GLU A 43 -11.26 13.36 -9.06
C GLU A 43 -10.87 14.40 -8.00
N LEU A 44 -10.75 13.96 -6.73
CA LEU A 44 -10.28 14.78 -5.61
C LEU A 44 -8.76 15.00 -5.59
N GLY A 45 -8.02 14.41 -6.52
CA GLY A 45 -6.59 14.63 -6.69
C GLY A 45 -5.68 13.52 -6.19
N VAL A 46 -6.21 12.38 -5.71
CA VAL A 46 -5.39 11.22 -5.32
C VAL A 46 -4.65 10.65 -6.52
N ARG A 47 -3.34 10.42 -6.39
CA ARG A 47 -2.45 9.89 -7.44
C ARG A 47 -1.55 8.74 -6.98
N MET A 48 -1.53 8.45 -5.70
CA MET A 48 -0.83 7.29 -5.12
C MET A 48 -1.65 6.73 -3.96
N MET A 49 -1.69 5.40 -3.81
CA MET A 49 -2.51 4.75 -2.80
C MET A 49 -1.90 3.43 -2.37
N THR A 50 -1.80 3.19 -1.07
CA THR A 50 -1.48 1.90 -0.47
C THR A 50 -2.75 1.08 -0.30
N LEU A 51 -2.74 -0.19 -0.70
CA LEU A 51 -3.94 -1.04 -0.67
C LEU A 51 -4.36 -1.42 0.75
N THR A 52 -3.41 -1.58 1.65
CA THR A 52 -3.65 -1.88 3.07
C THR A 52 -2.60 -1.21 3.94
N TRP A 53 -2.97 -0.86 5.17
CA TRP A 53 -2.02 -0.41 6.18
C TRP A 53 -1.54 -1.60 7.04
N ASN A 54 -1.86 -1.64 8.33
CA ASN A 54 -1.44 -2.70 9.24
C ASN A 54 -2.55 -3.74 9.53
N HIS A 55 -3.66 -3.66 8.82
CA HIS A 55 -4.80 -4.55 8.98
C HIS A 55 -5.25 -5.09 7.64
N GLU A 56 -5.67 -6.35 7.64
CA GLU A 56 -6.33 -6.97 6.49
C GLU A 56 -7.63 -6.22 6.18
N ASN A 57 -7.88 -6.04 4.89
CA ASN A 57 -9.11 -5.41 4.40
C ASN A 57 -9.64 -6.15 3.16
N GLU A 58 -10.68 -5.62 2.52
CA GLU A 58 -11.32 -6.25 1.37
C GLU A 58 -10.41 -6.34 0.12
N LEU A 59 -9.27 -5.65 0.11
CA LEU A 59 -8.36 -5.57 -1.04
C LEU A 59 -7.12 -6.44 -0.87
N ALA A 60 -6.51 -6.42 0.32
CA ALA A 60 -5.20 -7.04 0.51
C ALA A 60 -4.90 -7.36 1.97
N SER A 61 -3.88 -8.20 2.15
CA SER A 61 -3.30 -8.52 3.45
C SER A 61 -2.00 -7.75 3.68
N PRO A 62 -1.78 -7.23 4.91
CA PRO A 62 -0.56 -6.52 5.28
C PRO A 62 0.58 -7.48 5.62
N ASN A 63 1.78 -6.94 5.78
CA ASN A 63 2.94 -7.68 6.27
C ASN A 63 3.01 -7.78 7.80
N VAL A 64 1.89 -7.58 8.47
CA VAL A 64 1.70 -7.78 9.91
C VAL A 64 0.79 -8.98 10.10
N VAL A 65 1.30 -10.06 10.69
CA VAL A 65 0.46 -11.22 11.00
C VAL A 65 -0.32 -10.93 12.29
N PRO A 66 -1.67 -11.00 12.29
CA PRO A 66 -2.46 -10.81 13.49
C PRO A 66 -2.03 -11.75 14.62
N GLY A 67 -1.81 -11.21 15.81
CA GLY A 67 -1.35 -11.96 16.99
C GLY A 67 0.16 -11.95 17.22
N ASN A 68 0.96 -11.59 16.23
CA ASN A 68 2.41 -11.47 16.36
C ASN A 68 2.87 -10.03 16.57
N GLY A 69 2.06 -9.14 17.08
CA GLY A 69 2.37 -7.75 17.43
C GLY A 69 3.61 -7.13 16.78
N PRO A 70 3.94 -5.86 17.01
CA PRO A 70 5.15 -5.25 16.48
C PRO A 70 6.43 -5.75 17.19
N ILE A 71 6.38 -6.91 17.81
CA ILE A 71 7.49 -7.50 18.56
C ILE A 71 8.41 -8.21 17.57
N TRP A 72 9.61 -7.75 17.49
CA TRP A 72 10.75 -8.31 16.78
C TRP A 72 11.09 -9.75 17.24
N PRO A 73 11.43 -10.69 16.34
CA PRO A 73 11.41 -10.57 14.87
C PRO A 73 10.01 -10.80 14.28
N CYS A 74 9.58 -9.89 13.42
CA CYS A 74 8.34 -10.06 12.68
C CYS A 74 8.54 -11.02 11.51
N MET A 75 7.76 -12.09 11.44
CA MET A 75 7.77 -12.98 10.28
C MET A 75 6.99 -12.32 9.12
N PRO A 76 7.54 -12.33 7.90
CA PRO A 76 6.82 -11.81 6.75
C PRO A 76 5.60 -12.68 6.42
N ASN A 77 4.54 -12.06 5.94
CA ASN A 77 3.37 -12.76 5.41
C ASN A 77 3.62 -13.12 3.94
N THR A 78 3.93 -14.38 3.68
CA THR A 78 4.19 -14.93 2.35
C THR A 78 2.98 -15.66 1.75
N GLU A 79 1.90 -15.82 2.52
CA GLU A 79 0.77 -16.70 2.17
C GLU A 79 -0.40 -15.94 1.55
N THR A 80 -0.73 -14.78 2.09
CA THR A 80 -1.90 -14.01 1.65
C THR A 80 -1.48 -12.65 1.09
N GLY A 81 -2.04 -12.28 -0.06
CA GLY A 81 -1.73 -11.06 -0.80
C GLY A 81 -2.98 -10.29 -1.19
N LEU A 82 -3.13 -9.99 -2.48
CA LEU A 82 -4.31 -9.35 -3.02
C LEU A 82 -5.49 -10.33 -3.08
N THR A 83 -6.68 -9.83 -2.74
CA THR A 83 -7.94 -10.52 -3.02
C THR A 83 -8.33 -10.36 -4.50
N GLU A 84 -9.33 -11.10 -4.97
CA GLU A 84 -9.90 -10.87 -6.32
C GLU A 84 -10.34 -9.41 -6.51
N ARG A 85 -10.91 -8.81 -5.45
CA ARG A 85 -11.30 -7.40 -5.44
C ARG A 85 -10.08 -6.48 -5.44
N GLY A 86 -8.99 -6.88 -4.79
CA GLY A 86 -7.72 -6.17 -4.82
C GLY A 86 -7.12 -6.10 -6.21
N PHE A 87 -7.15 -7.19 -6.98
CA PHE A 87 -6.70 -7.18 -8.37
C PHE A 87 -7.56 -6.26 -9.25
N ALA A 88 -8.89 -6.34 -9.16
CA ALA A 88 -9.78 -5.44 -9.91
C ALA A 88 -9.56 -3.96 -9.54
N PHE A 89 -9.25 -3.71 -8.26
CA PHE A 89 -8.95 -2.37 -7.76
C PHE A 89 -7.61 -1.85 -8.31
N LEU A 90 -6.57 -2.69 -8.34
CA LEU A 90 -5.27 -2.38 -8.93
C LEU A 90 -5.39 -2.04 -10.43
N GLU A 91 -6.14 -2.84 -11.18
CA GLU A 91 -6.39 -2.57 -12.60
C GLU A 91 -7.09 -1.23 -12.84
N GLU A 92 -8.03 -0.86 -11.98
CA GLU A 92 -8.68 0.44 -12.07
C GLU A 92 -7.75 1.59 -11.66
N MET A 93 -6.90 1.38 -10.64
CA MET A 93 -5.84 2.35 -10.28
C MET A 93 -4.93 2.62 -11.48
N GLU A 94 -4.51 1.58 -12.21
CA GLU A 94 -3.66 1.73 -13.40
C GLU A 94 -4.35 2.52 -14.51
N LYS A 95 -5.63 2.27 -14.80
CA LYS A 95 -6.44 3.02 -15.77
C LYS A 95 -6.53 4.50 -15.40
N LEU A 96 -6.67 4.78 -14.12
CA LEU A 96 -6.75 6.13 -13.56
C LEU A 96 -5.36 6.79 -13.38
N HIS A 97 -4.26 6.10 -13.67
CA HIS A 97 -2.91 6.58 -13.39
C HIS A 97 -2.66 6.89 -11.90
N ILE A 98 -3.25 6.11 -11.02
CA ILE A 98 -2.94 6.11 -9.59
C ILE A 98 -1.83 5.09 -9.36
N THR A 99 -0.71 5.52 -8.79
CA THR A 99 0.43 4.65 -8.48
C THR A 99 0.10 3.76 -7.29
N ALA A 100 0.28 2.45 -7.42
CA ALA A 100 0.19 1.54 -6.29
C ALA A 100 1.42 1.68 -5.39
N ASP A 101 1.20 1.75 -4.08
CA ASP A 101 2.24 1.76 -3.06
C ASP A 101 2.23 0.43 -2.30
N VAL A 102 3.37 -0.23 -2.24
CA VAL A 102 3.53 -1.55 -1.62
C VAL A 102 4.06 -1.51 -0.18
N SER A 103 4.23 -0.33 0.40
CA SER A 103 4.94 -0.16 1.69
C SER A 103 4.38 -0.95 2.86
N HIS A 104 3.12 -1.28 2.93
CA HIS A 104 2.52 -2.07 4.00
C HIS A 104 2.09 -3.46 3.59
N LEU A 105 2.10 -3.73 2.28
CA LEU A 105 1.65 -5.01 1.75
C LEU A 105 2.50 -6.17 2.27
N SER A 106 1.85 -7.32 2.39
CA SER A 106 2.52 -8.60 2.59
C SER A 106 3.55 -8.87 1.49
N ASP A 107 4.50 -9.76 1.75
CA ASP A 107 5.43 -10.21 0.72
C ASP A 107 4.70 -10.82 -0.47
N LYS A 108 3.64 -11.60 -0.20
CA LYS A 108 2.78 -12.14 -1.25
C LYS A 108 2.10 -11.03 -2.05
N GLY A 109 1.55 -10.01 -1.37
CA GLY A 109 0.90 -8.87 -2.01
C GLY A 109 1.87 -8.02 -2.85
N PHE A 110 3.11 -7.86 -2.40
CA PHE A 110 4.16 -7.25 -3.21
C PHE A 110 4.32 -7.99 -4.54
N TRP A 111 4.48 -9.33 -4.48
CA TRP A 111 4.66 -10.15 -5.69
C TRP A 111 3.40 -10.21 -6.56
N ASP A 112 2.21 -10.12 -5.98
CA ASP A 112 0.97 -10.00 -6.74
C ASP A 112 0.98 -8.72 -7.59
N ILE A 113 1.36 -7.57 -6.99
CA ILE A 113 1.50 -6.33 -7.75
C ILE A 113 2.63 -6.42 -8.77
N ALA A 114 3.82 -6.87 -8.37
CA ALA A 114 4.97 -6.94 -9.25
C ALA A 114 4.72 -7.82 -10.50
N ASN A 115 3.95 -8.89 -10.36
CA ASN A 115 3.65 -9.80 -11.45
C ASN A 115 2.44 -9.36 -12.31
N HIS A 116 1.48 -8.67 -11.70
CA HIS A 116 0.24 -8.29 -12.38
C HIS A 116 0.31 -6.89 -12.99
N SER A 117 1.00 -5.97 -12.33
CA SER A 117 1.05 -4.57 -12.74
C SER A 117 1.76 -4.40 -14.08
N THR A 118 1.17 -3.60 -14.96
CA THR A 118 1.72 -3.18 -16.25
C THR A 118 2.44 -1.83 -16.16
N ARG A 119 2.32 -1.15 -15.03
CA ARG A 119 2.87 0.19 -14.78
C ARG A 119 3.90 0.17 -13.64
N PRO A 120 4.78 1.17 -13.55
CA PRO A 120 5.60 1.38 -12.38
C PRO A 120 4.75 1.51 -11.11
N PHE A 121 5.24 0.94 -10.02
CA PHE A 121 4.68 1.07 -8.68
C PHE A 121 5.74 1.58 -7.71
N ALA A 122 5.39 1.90 -6.48
CA ALA A 122 6.31 2.50 -5.52
C ALA A 122 6.29 1.76 -4.18
N ALA A 123 7.38 1.89 -3.43
CA ALA A 123 7.42 1.64 -2.01
C ALA A 123 7.72 2.98 -1.30
N SER A 124 6.68 3.68 -0.84
CA SER A 124 6.82 5.06 -0.35
C SER A 124 7.74 5.18 0.87
N HIS A 125 7.79 4.14 1.72
CA HIS A 125 8.58 4.12 2.96
C HIS A 125 8.96 2.68 3.38
N SER A 126 9.95 2.09 2.69
CA SER A 126 10.47 0.75 2.99
C SER A 126 11.98 0.72 2.76
N ASN A 127 12.72 0.10 3.71
CA ASN A 127 14.17 0.01 3.67
C ASN A 127 14.64 -1.35 3.11
N CYS A 128 15.94 -1.64 3.22
CA CYS A 128 16.53 -2.90 2.79
C CYS A 128 16.46 -3.93 3.93
N ARG A 129 15.81 -5.08 3.70
CA ARG A 129 15.65 -6.15 4.70
C ARG A 129 16.98 -6.84 5.03
N ALA A 130 17.91 -6.87 4.08
CA ALA A 130 19.24 -7.42 4.31
C ALA A 130 20.07 -6.61 5.33
N LEU A 131 19.79 -5.30 5.45
CA LEU A 131 20.44 -4.41 6.41
C LEU A 131 19.70 -4.33 7.75
N SER A 132 18.38 -4.39 7.72
CA SER A 132 17.54 -4.42 8.91
C SER A 132 16.40 -5.42 8.68
N PRO A 133 16.48 -6.63 9.28
CA PRO A 133 15.63 -7.77 8.97
C PRO A 133 14.22 -7.60 9.55
N HIS A 134 13.51 -6.58 9.10
CA HIS A 134 12.13 -6.28 9.45
C HIS A 134 11.20 -6.60 8.28
N ASN A 135 10.01 -7.19 8.56
CA ASN A 135 9.04 -7.58 7.53
C ASN A 135 8.49 -6.40 6.70
N ARG A 136 8.55 -5.16 7.24
CA ARG A 136 8.19 -3.93 6.53
C ARG A 136 9.27 -3.47 5.53
N ASN A 137 10.45 -4.07 5.55
CA ASN A 137 11.54 -3.79 4.63
C ASN A 137 11.52 -4.75 3.43
N LEU A 138 12.03 -4.31 2.30
CA LEU A 138 12.07 -5.06 1.05
C LEU A 138 13.25 -6.02 1.01
N THR A 139 13.07 -7.21 0.46
CA THR A 139 14.18 -8.11 0.14
C THR A 139 14.95 -7.58 -1.08
N ASP A 140 16.16 -8.10 -1.31
CA ASP A 140 16.97 -7.72 -2.47
C ASP A 140 16.26 -8.06 -3.79
N GLU A 141 15.51 -9.17 -3.82
CA GLU A 141 14.71 -9.57 -4.98
C GLU A 141 13.56 -8.59 -5.23
N MET A 142 12.87 -8.15 -4.17
CA MET A 142 11.81 -7.15 -4.26
C MET A 142 12.36 -5.81 -4.77
N ILE A 143 13.52 -5.38 -4.28
CA ILE A 143 14.17 -4.14 -4.72
C ILE A 143 14.51 -4.22 -6.22
N ARG A 144 15.03 -5.37 -6.69
CA ARG A 144 15.31 -5.58 -8.12
C ARG A 144 14.03 -5.55 -8.95
N ALA A 145 13.00 -6.28 -8.53
CA ALA A 145 11.71 -6.31 -9.23
C ALA A 145 11.06 -4.91 -9.31
N LEU A 146 11.14 -4.14 -8.23
CA LEU A 146 10.67 -2.75 -8.20
C LEU A 146 11.45 -1.89 -9.21
N ALA A 147 12.77 -2.00 -9.24
CA ALA A 147 13.62 -1.26 -10.16
C ALA A 147 13.38 -1.65 -11.63
N GLU A 148 13.25 -2.94 -11.93
CA GLU A 148 12.95 -3.46 -13.27
C GLU A 148 11.60 -2.95 -13.81
N LYS A 149 10.63 -2.71 -12.93
CA LYS A 149 9.34 -2.08 -13.26
C LYS A 149 9.42 -0.54 -13.38
N GLY A 150 10.60 0.06 -13.20
CA GLY A 150 10.77 1.51 -13.21
C GLY A 150 10.21 2.21 -11.97
N GLY A 151 10.03 1.47 -10.89
CA GLY A 151 9.53 1.98 -9.61
C GLY A 151 10.62 2.62 -8.75
N ILE A 152 10.20 3.18 -7.62
CA ILE A 152 11.10 3.82 -6.65
C ILE A 152 10.78 3.34 -5.23
N ALA A 153 11.79 3.36 -4.35
CA ALA A 153 11.63 3.16 -2.91
C ALA A 153 12.04 4.40 -2.14
N GLY A 154 11.20 4.86 -1.23
CA GLY A 154 11.48 5.87 -0.23
C GLY A 154 12.01 5.25 1.07
N LEU A 155 12.87 5.96 1.77
CA LEU A 155 13.40 5.52 3.06
C LEU A 155 12.36 5.72 4.18
N ASN A 156 12.32 4.76 5.09
CA ASN A 156 11.55 4.86 6.33
C ASN A 156 12.52 5.17 7.49
N TYR A 157 12.26 6.26 8.20
CA TYR A 157 13.09 6.70 9.34
C TYR A 157 12.63 6.14 10.70
N CYS A 158 11.66 5.23 10.73
CA CYS A 158 11.31 4.52 11.96
C CYS A 158 12.52 3.72 12.46
N ALA A 159 12.92 3.94 13.71
CA ALA A 159 14.14 3.33 14.26
C ALA A 159 14.16 1.79 14.13
N SER A 160 13.01 1.12 14.33
CA SER A 160 12.88 -0.33 14.20
C SER A 160 13.08 -0.85 12.77
N PHE A 161 13.09 0.00 11.76
CA PHE A 161 13.28 -0.36 10.34
C PHE A 161 14.68 -0.02 9.84
N VAL A 162 15.48 0.67 10.66
CA VAL A 162 16.83 1.14 10.31
C VAL A 162 17.89 0.46 11.18
N LEU A 163 17.58 0.22 12.46
CA LEU A 163 18.49 -0.36 13.42
C LEU A 163 18.24 -1.87 13.53
N SER A 164 19.24 -2.66 13.26
CA SER A 164 19.29 -4.12 13.49
C SER A 164 19.78 -4.44 14.90
#